data_b20f097b57b2fc862fc66dff07747ffa
#
_entry.id   b20f097b57b2fc862fc66dff07747ffa
#
_cell.length_a   1.000
_cell.length_b   1.000
_cell.length_c   1.000
_cell.angle_alpha   90.00
_cell.angle_beta   90.00
_cell.angle_gamma   90.00
#
_symmetry.space_group_name_H-M   'P 1'
#
loop_
_entity.id
_entity.type
_entity.pdbx_description
1 polymer ?
#
loop_
_entity_poly.entity_id
_entity_poly.type
_entity_poly.pdbx_seq_one_letter_code
_entity_poly.pdbx_strand_id
1 'polypeptide(L)'
;MGWRSVLRDYKSPLTYALECLYRLTVAQFALMRMAWGRYALAVGANEEAARYTGVNPRPIKVAVFGLSGLLAACAAVLQCARLSSADPNAGAGAELQAIAACVIGGASLSGGRGSVVNTFFGVLIIAVLGAGLAQIGAQEPTRRFVTGCVILAAVILDVYRARLATASENLSAR
;
A
#
# COMPACT_ATOMS: atom_id res chain seq x y z
N MET A 1 23.87 -8.04 34.63
CA MET A 1 23.21 -7.99 33.31
C MET A 1 22.19 -9.12 33.26
N GLY A 2 20.91 -8.78 33.46
CA GLY A 2 19.91 -9.78 33.83
C GLY A 2 19.28 -10.44 32.59
N TRP A 3 19.09 -11.73 32.63
CA TRP A 3 18.39 -12.58 31.67
C TRP A 3 16.99 -12.04 31.26
N ARG A 4 16.40 -11.18 32.08
CA ARG A 4 15.10 -10.52 31.80
C ARG A 4 15.16 -9.47 30.70
N SER A 5 16.31 -8.88 30.38
CA SER A 5 16.47 -7.95 29.25
C SER A 5 16.58 -8.70 27.92
N VAL A 6 17.25 -9.85 27.91
CA VAL A 6 17.40 -10.72 26.73
C VAL A 6 16.07 -11.35 26.32
N LEU A 7 15.23 -11.73 27.29
CA LEU A 7 13.89 -12.29 27.02
C LEU A 7 12.89 -11.23 26.57
N ARG A 8 13.12 -9.96 26.82
CA ARG A 8 12.27 -8.87 26.37
C ARG A 8 12.54 -8.48 24.91
N ASP A 9 13.75 -8.71 24.42
CA ASP A 9 14.13 -8.46 23.02
C ASP A 9 13.81 -9.64 22.09
N TYR A 10 13.54 -10.81 22.62
CA TYR A 10 13.15 -11.98 21.85
C TYR A 10 11.61 -12.08 21.76
N LYS A 11 10.97 -11.05 21.21
CA LYS A 11 9.66 -11.25 20.59
C LYS A 11 9.90 -12.21 19.43
N SER A 12 9.44 -13.43 19.59
CA SER A 12 9.59 -14.47 18.56
C SER A 12 9.09 -13.92 17.21
N PRO A 13 9.71 -14.30 16.08
CA PRO A 13 9.25 -13.85 14.75
C PRO A 13 7.76 -14.12 14.56
N LEU A 14 7.22 -15.07 15.27
CA LEU A 14 5.81 -15.43 15.31
C LEU A 14 4.95 -14.32 15.93
N THR A 15 5.43 -13.61 16.95
CA THR A 15 4.70 -12.48 17.56
C THR A 15 4.61 -11.29 16.63
N TYR A 16 5.69 -10.99 15.89
CA TYR A 16 5.66 -9.93 14.86
C TYR A 16 4.74 -10.30 13.71
N ALA A 17 4.74 -11.56 13.27
CA ALA A 17 3.84 -12.04 12.23
C ALA A 17 2.37 -11.94 12.67
N LEU A 18 2.04 -12.34 13.88
CA LEU A 18 0.69 -12.22 14.46
C LEU A 18 0.24 -10.76 14.60
N GLU A 19 1.13 -9.87 15.07
CA GLU A 19 0.84 -8.43 15.17
C GLU A 19 0.59 -7.81 13.79
N CYS A 20 1.37 -8.17 12.80
CA CYS A 20 1.18 -7.74 11.41
C CYS A 20 -0.15 -8.26 10.85
N LEU A 21 -0.44 -9.54 11.04
CA LEU A 21 -1.69 -10.15 10.60
C LEU A 21 -2.93 -9.51 11.25
N TYR A 22 -2.86 -9.25 12.55
CA TYR A 22 -3.90 -8.55 13.30
C TYR A 22 -4.16 -7.15 12.73
N ARG A 23 -3.10 -6.35 12.55
CA ARG A 23 -3.20 -4.98 11.99
C ARG A 23 -3.79 -4.98 10.58
N LEU A 24 -3.38 -5.93 9.74
CA LEU A 24 -3.94 -6.10 8.39
C LEU A 24 -5.42 -6.46 8.43
N THR A 25 -5.81 -7.38 9.32
CA THR A 25 -7.20 -7.79 9.46
C THR A 25 -8.08 -6.63 9.95
N VAL A 26 -7.60 -5.86 10.92
CA VAL A 26 -8.29 -4.68 11.43
C VAL A 26 -8.43 -3.60 10.34
N ALA A 27 -7.36 -3.32 9.60
CA ALA A 27 -7.39 -2.34 8.51
C ALA A 27 -8.33 -2.76 7.38
N GLN A 28 -8.30 -4.03 6.99
CA GLN A 28 -9.20 -4.59 5.98
C GLN A 28 -10.67 -4.53 6.44
N PHE A 29 -10.92 -4.88 7.70
CA PHE A 29 -12.24 -4.80 8.30
C PHE A 29 -12.74 -3.35 8.33
N ALA A 30 -11.89 -2.40 8.73
CA ALA A 30 -12.22 -0.98 8.74
C ALA A 30 -12.55 -0.48 7.33
N LEU A 31 -11.77 -0.86 6.31
CA LEU A 31 -12.00 -0.44 4.93
C LEU A 31 -13.31 -1.01 4.36
N MET A 32 -13.62 -2.29 4.62
CA MET A 32 -14.77 -2.96 4.00
C MET A 32 -16.07 -2.85 4.80
N ARG A 33 -15.97 -2.79 6.14
CA ARG A 33 -17.16 -2.84 7.03
C ARG A 33 -17.56 -1.49 7.59
N MET A 34 -16.62 -0.56 7.79
CA MET A 34 -16.97 0.77 8.26
C MET A 34 -17.57 1.61 7.14
N ALA A 35 -18.56 2.44 7.47
CA ALA A 35 -19.21 3.35 6.52
C ALA A 35 -18.19 4.27 5.81
N TRP A 36 -17.20 4.75 6.54
CA TRP A 36 -16.12 5.60 6.00
C TRP A 36 -15.32 4.95 4.88
N GLY A 37 -14.93 3.69 5.04
CA GLY A 37 -14.20 2.95 4.01
C GLY A 37 -15.03 2.75 2.74
N ARG A 38 -16.31 2.41 2.91
CA ARG A 38 -17.24 2.26 1.78
C ARG A 38 -17.48 3.59 1.05
N TYR A 39 -17.61 4.69 1.78
CA TYR A 39 -17.74 6.02 1.17
C TYR A 39 -16.44 6.42 0.46
N ALA A 40 -15.28 6.13 1.02
CA ALA A 40 -13.99 6.40 0.36
C ALA A 40 -13.87 5.64 -0.97
N LEU A 41 -14.25 4.37 -1.01
CA LEU A 41 -14.26 3.57 -2.24
C LEU A 41 -15.30 4.07 -3.25
N ALA A 42 -16.49 4.44 -2.81
CA ALA A 42 -17.55 4.99 -3.66
C ALA A 42 -17.15 6.32 -4.29
N VAL A 43 -16.60 7.25 -3.51
CA VAL A 43 -16.08 8.54 -3.99
C VAL A 43 -14.91 8.34 -4.94
N GLY A 44 -14.05 7.34 -4.66
CA GLY A 44 -12.94 6.97 -5.54
C GLY A 44 -13.40 6.39 -6.87
N ALA A 45 -14.52 5.67 -6.90
CA ALA A 45 -15.07 5.06 -8.11
C ALA A 45 -15.73 6.11 -9.03
N ASN A 46 -16.59 6.95 -8.47
CA ASN A 46 -17.24 8.04 -9.21
C ASN A 46 -17.69 9.14 -8.24
N GLU A 47 -16.99 10.27 -8.28
CA GLU A 47 -17.26 11.41 -7.41
C GLU A 47 -18.61 12.05 -7.68
N GLU A 48 -19.03 12.14 -8.95
CA GLU A 48 -20.32 12.73 -9.32
C GLU A 48 -21.48 11.85 -8.87
N ALA A 49 -21.40 10.54 -9.10
CA ALA A 49 -22.41 9.60 -8.63
C ALA A 49 -22.54 9.64 -7.10
N ALA A 50 -21.42 9.73 -6.37
CA ALA A 50 -21.43 9.87 -4.92
C ALA A 50 -22.12 11.16 -4.44
N ARG A 51 -21.95 12.27 -5.17
CA ARG A 51 -22.67 13.53 -4.88
C ARG A 51 -24.18 13.42 -5.09
N TYR A 52 -24.61 12.75 -6.14
CA TYR A 52 -26.05 12.55 -6.40
C TYR A 52 -26.72 11.71 -5.30
N THR A 53 -25.98 10.84 -4.62
CA THR A 53 -26.49 10.07 -3.46
C THR A 53 -26.43 10.85 -2.14
N GLY A 54 -26.08 12.15 -2.17
CA GLY A 54 -26.02 13.01 -1.00
C GLY A 54 -24.71 12.93 -0.21
N VAL A 55 -23.72 12.18 -0.68
CA VAL A 55 -22.41 12.06 -0.03
C VAL A 55 -21.50 13.20 -0.46
N ASN A 56 -21.07 14.04 0.50
CA ASN A 56 -20.11 15.09 0.21
C ASN A 56 -18.68 14.51 0.11
N PRO A 57 -18.01 14.59 -1.08
CA PRO A 57 -16.69 13.98 -1.27
C PRO A 57 -15.55 14.74 -0.58
N ARG A 58 -15.71 16.03 -0.32
CA ARG A 58 -14.65 16.88 0.25
C ARG A 58 -14.15 16.40 1.61
N PRO A 59 -15.01 16.22 2.66
CA PRO A 59 -14.53 15.76 3.96
C PRO A 59 -13.93 14.36 3.91
N ILE A 60 -14.41 13.49 3.01
CA ILE A 60 -13.87 12.13 2.84
C ILE A 60 -12.45 12.19 2.28
N LYS A 61 -12.22 13.01 1.24
CA LYS A 61 -10.88 13.22 0.69
C LYS A 61 -9.92 13.76 1.75
N VAL A 62 -10.32 14.82 2.48
CA VAL A 62 -9.49 15.39 3.54
C VAL A 62 -9.15 14.35 4.61
N ALA A 63 -10.09 13.55 5.03
CA ALA A 63 -9.86 12.49 6.03
C ALA A 63 -8.90 11.40 5.51
N VAL A 64 -9.04 10.96 4.25
CA VAL A 64 -8.15 9.95 3.65
C VAL A 64 -6.73 10.49 3.53
N PHE A 65 -6.54 11.72 3.03
CA PHE A 65 -5.21 12.33 2.94
C PHE A 65 -4.62 12.61 4.33
N GLY A 66 -5.41 13.04 5.29
CA GLY A 66 -4.98 13.26 6.68
C GLY A 66 -4.52 11.94 7.33
N LEU A 67 -5.27 10.86 7.15
CA LEU A 67 -4.89 9.54 7.64
C LEU A 67 -3.61 9.03 6.98
N SER A 68 -3.48 9.20 5.67
CA SER A 68 -2.26 8.84 4.92
C SER A 68 -1.04 9.60 5.44
N GLY A 69 -1.15 10.92 5.65
CA GLY A 69 -0.08 11.73 6.22
C GLY A 69 0.31 11.31 7.64
N LEU A 70 -0.68 10.99 8.47
CA LEU A 70 -0.44 10.51 9.83
C LEU A 70 0.31 9.18 9.83
N LEU A 71 -0.09 8.23 8.98
CA LEU A 71 0.59 6.94 8.84
C LEU A 71 2.01 7.11 8.30
N ALA A 72 2.23 8.01 7.35
CA ALA A 72 3.55 8.33 6.83
C ALA A 72 4.46 8.93 7.92
N ALA A 73 3.94 9.84 8.75
CA ALA A 73 4.67 10.40 9.88
C ALA A 73 5.06 9.33 10.89
N CYS A 74 4.15 8.42 11.24
CA CYS A 74 4.45 7.29 12.12
C CYS A 74 5.54 6.39 11.52
N ALA A 75 5.48 6.11 10.22
CA ALA A 75 6.50 5.32 9.53
C ALA A 75 7.87 6.01 9.55
N ALA A 76 7.93 7.32 9.35
CA ALA A 76 9.16 8.11 9.42
C ALA A 76 9.80 8.06 10.81
N VAL A 77 9.01 8.21 11.88
CA VAL A 77 9.49 8.11 13.26
C VAL A 77 10.06 6.72 13.55
N LEU A 78 9.38 5.66 13.12
CA LEU A 78 9.86 4.29 13.27
C LEU A 78 11.16 4.05 12.49
N GLN A 79 11.28 4.61 11.30
CA GLN A 79 12.49 4.51 10.49
C GLN A 79 13.68 5.22 11.14
N CYS A 80 13.50 6.44 11.66
CA CYS A 80 14.52 7.16 12.40
C CYS A 80 14.94 6.40 13.66
N ALA A 81 14.00 5.84 14.40
CA ALA A 81 14.28 5.04 15.59
C ALA A 81 15.09 3.77 15.26
N ARG A 82 14.79 3.13 14.11
CA ARG A 82 15.52 1.93 13.65
C ARG A 82 16.95 2.23 13.21
N LEU A 83 17.16 3.37 12.52
CA LEU A 83 18.48 3.76 12.00
C LEU A 83 19.32 4.50 13.05
N SER A 84 18.72 4.89 14.20
CA SER A 84 19.36 5.75 15.22
C SER A 84 19.94 7.05 14.63
N SER A 85 19.48 7.46 13.47
CA SER A 85 19.90 8.67 12.74
C SER A 85 18.75 9.22 11.92
N ALA A 86 18.72 10.54 11.75
CA ALA A 86 17.80 11.23 10.88
C ALA A 86 18.54 11.58 9.57
N ASP A 87 18.34 10.79 8.54
CA ASP A 87 18.85 11.09 7.20
C ASP A 87 17.70 11.67 6.36
N PRO A 88 17.81 12.91 5.86
CA PRO A 88 16.77 13.51 5.04
C PRO A 88 16.52 12.77 3.72
N ASN A 89 17.46 11.95 3.27
CA ASN A 89 17.34 11.16 2.03
C ASN A 89 16.83 9.73 2.26
N ALA A 90 16.65 9.29 3.50
CA ALA A 90 16.25 7.91 3.83
C ALA A 90 14.89 7.49 3.22
N GLY A 91 14.03 8.46 2.88
CA GLY A 91 12.73 8.23 2.25
C GLY A 91 12.69 8.43 0.74
N ALA A 92 13.81 8.76 0.09
CA ALA A 92 13.81 9.06 -1.34
C ALA A 92 13.40 7.85 -2.18
N GLY A 93 12.27 7.96 -2.92
CA GLY A 93 11.69 6.90 -3.74
C GLY A 93 10.72 5.98 -3.00
N ALA A 94 10.49 6.18 -1.70
CA ALA A 94 9.53 5.39 -0.94
C ALA A 94 8.10 5.58 -1.45
N GLU A 95 7.76 6.77 -1.94
CA GLU A 95 6.48 7.08 -2.56
C GLU A 95 6.22 6.20 -3.79
N LEU A 96 7.22 6.06 -4.67
CA LEU A 96 7.10 5.21 -5.86
C LEU A 96 6.98 3.73 -5.50
N GLN A 97 7.70 3.28 -4.50
CA GLN A 97 7.59 1.90 -3.99
C GLN A 97 6.20 1.63 -3.39
N ALA A 98 5.63 2.59 -2.66
CA ALA A 98 4.28 2.48 -2.10
C ALA A 98 3.22 2.41 -3.21
N ILE A 99 3.32 3.26 -4.23
CA ILE A 99 2.42 3.22 -5.40
C ILE A 99 2.55 1.88 -6.13
N ALA A 100 3.78 1.42 -6.37
CA ALA A 100 4.03 0.12 -6.99
C ALA A 100 3.40 -1.03 -6.22
N ALA A 101 3.58 -1.05 -4.91
CA ALA A 101 2.99 -2.07 -4.05
C ALA A 101 1.46 -2.08 -4.12
N CYS A 102 0.82 -0.90 -4.15
CA CYS A 102 -0.62 -0.78 -4.30
C CYS A 102 -1.11 -1.31 -5.66
N VAL A 103 -0.42 -0.95 -6.74
CA VAL A 103 -0.78 -1.38 -8.11
C VAL A 103 -0.57 -2.89 -8.30
N ILE A 104 0.57 -3.43 -7.86
CA ILE A 104 0.84 -4.88 -7.88
C ILE A 104 -0.19 -5.63 -7.02
N GLY A 105 -0.61 -5.04 -5.90
CA GLY A 105 -1.69 -5.55 -5.07
C GLY A 105 -3.09 -5.45 -5.69
N GLY A 106 -3.21 -4.90 -6.92
CA GLY A 106 -4.47 -4.81 -7.65
C GLY A 106 -5.38 -3.66 -7.19
N ALA A 107 -4.83 -2.65 -6.53
CA ALA A 107 -5.55 -1.40 -6.32
C ALA A 107 -5.59 -0.62 -7.63
N SER A 108 -6.79 -0.25 -8.08
CA SER A 108 -6.97 0.49 -9.33
C SER A 108 -6.49 1.92 -9.20
N LEU A 109 -5.63 2.37 -10.13
CA LEU A 109 -5.21 3.77 -10.24
C LEU A 109 -6.39 4.71 -10.59
N SER A 110 -7.40 4.18 -11.28
CA SER A 110 -8.62 4.92 -11.60
C SER A 110 -9.57 5.06 -10.40
N GLY A 111 -9.27 4.43 -9.26
CA GLY A 111 -10.06 4.49 -8.03
C GLY A 111 -11.15 3.41 -7.93
N GLY A 112 -11.88 3.43 -6.82
CA GLY A 112 -13.03 2.58 -6.56
C GLY A 112 -12.76 1.11 -6.22
N ARG A 113 -11.56 0.60 -6.45
CA ARG A 113 -11.18 -0.80 -6.17
C ARG A 113 -9.86 -0.84 -5.42
N GLY A 114 -9.82 -1.58 -4.34
CA GLY A 114 -8.61 -1.81 -3.55
C GLY A 114 -8.87 -2.75 -2.39
N SER A 115 -7.84 -3.47 -1.97
CA SER A 115 -7.88 -4.38 -0.83
C SER A 115 -6.58 -4.25 -0.05
N VAL A 116 -6.69 -4.07 1.27
CA VAL A 116 -5.51 -3.96 2.15
C VAL A 116 -4.70 -5.26 2.13
N VAL A 117 -5.38 -6.41 2.09
CA VAL A 117 -4.70 -7.71 2.03
C VAL A 117 -3.89 -7.86 0.74
N ASN A 118 -4.49 -7.52 -0.40
CA ASN A 118 -3.79 -7.62 -1.68
C ASN A 118 -2.62 -6.62 -1.75
N THR A 119 -2.80 -5.40 -1.24
CA THR A 119 -1.72 -4.41 -1.14
C THR A 119 -0.57 -4.92 -0.27
N PHE A 120 -0.86 -5.64 0.81
CA PHE A 120 0.18 -6.27 1.64
C PHE A 120 1.03 -7.27 0.83
N PHE A 121 0.40 -8.12 0.01
CA PHE A 121 1.16 -9.00 -0.87
C PHE A 121 1.99 -8.22 -1.90
N GLY A 122 1.48 -7.10 -2.41
CA GLY A 122 2.24 -6.18 -3.25
C GLY A 122 3.48 -5.62 -2.55
N VAL A 123 3.34 -5.18 -1.29
CA VAL A 123 4.47 -4.73 -0.46
C VAL A 123 5.49 -5.85 -0.26
N LEU A 124 5.03 -7.07 0.02
CA LEU A 124 5.90 -8.25 0.17
C LEU A 124 6.72 -8.52 -1.09
N ILE A 125 6.09 -8.47 -2.25
CA ILE A 125 6.78 -8.68 -3.55
C ILE A 125 7.88 -7.62 -3.74
N ILE A 126 7.58 -6.34 -3.52
CA ILE A 126 8.57 -5.25 -3.63
C ILE A 126 9.69 -5.41 -2.60
N ALA A 127 9.37 -5.80 -1.36
CA ALA A 127 10.36 -6.00 -0.31
C ALA A 127 11.31 -7.17 -0.63
N VAL A 128 10.78 -8.31 -1.10
CA VAL A 128 11.58 -9.47 -1.50
C VAL A 128 12.46 -9.15 -2.70
N LEU A 129 11.92 -8.42 -3.69
CA LEU A 129 12.69 -7.97 -4.86
C LEU A 129 13.83 -7.04 -4.44
N GLY A 130 13.56 -6.08 -3.57
CA GLY A 130 14.58 -5.17 -3.03
C GLY A 130 15.66 -5.89 -2.23
N ALA A 131 15.28 -6.84 -1.38
CA ALA A 131 16.20 -7.67 -0.60
C ALA A 131 17.06 -8.58 -1.51
N GLY A 132 16.45 -9.20 -2.52
CA GLY A 132 17.15 -10.05 -3.50
C GLY A 132 18.20 -9.26 -4.29
N LEU A 133 17.84 -8.08 -4.79
CA LEU A 133 18.77 -7.19 -5.48
C LEU A 133 19.93 -6.74 -4.57
N ALA A 134 19.64 -6.54 -3.28
CA ALA A 134 20.68 -6.21 -2.29
C ALA A 134 21.69 -7.34 -2.11
N GLN A 135 21.22 -8.58 -2.05
CA GLN A 135 22.08 -9.75 -1.87
C GLN A 135 23.02 -10.01 -3.07
N ILE A 136 22.57 -9.69 -4.28
CA ILE A 136 23.37 -9.78 -5.50
C ILE A 136 24.41 -8.62 -5.59
N GLY A 137 24.40 -7.70 -4.62
CA GLY A 137 25.32 -6.55 -4.62
C GLY A 137 24.92 -5.46 -5.61
N ALA A 138 23.67 -5.43 -6.07
CA ALA A 138 23.19 -4.39 -6.97
C ALA A 138 23.27 -3.01 -6.32
N GLN A 139 23.91 -2.07 -7.03
CA GLN A 139 24.02 -0.68 -6.59
C GLN A 139 22.64 0.01 -6.57
N GLU A 140 22.49 1.04 -5.74
CA GLU A 140 21.24 1.81 -5.63
C GLU A 140 20.63 2.25 -6.98
N PRO A 141 21.41 2.75 -7.98
CA PRO A 141 20.83 3.09 -9.28
C PRO A 141 20.19 1.90 -10.01
N THR A 142 20.82 0.74 -9.94
CA THR A 142 20.32 -0.51 -10.56
C THR A 142 19.04 -0.97 -9.90
N ARG A 143 18.96 -0.89 -8.58
CA ARG A 143 17.74 -1.23 -7.80
C ARG A 143 16.58 -0.33 -8.19
N ARG A 144 16.81 0.99 -8.29
CA ARG A 144 15.79 1.96 -8.71
C ARG A 144 15.32 1.70 -10.13
N PHE A 145 16.24 1.38 -11.04
CA PHE A 145 15.91 1.06 -12.43
C PHE A 145 15.03 -0.19 -12.52
N VAL A 146 15.41 -1.28 -11.87
CA VAL A 146 14.64 -2.53 -11.86
C VAL A 146 13.26 -2.31 -11.23
N THR A 147 13.19 -1.60 -10.12
CA THR A 147 11.92 -1.26 -9.48
C THR A 147 11.03 -0.44 -10.42
N GLY A 148 11.59 0.54 -11.13
CA GLY A 148 10.87 1.33 -12.13
C GLY A 148 10.31 0.46 -13.27
N CYS A 149 11.08 -0.49 -13.78
CA CYS A 149 10.61 -1.44 -14.80
C CYS A 149 9.46 -2.32 -14.29
N VAL A 150 9.54 -2.79 -13.04
CA VAL A 150 8.47 -3.58 -12.42
C VAL A 150 7.19 -2.75 -12.26
N ILE A 151 7.30 -1.48 -11.85
CA ILE A 151 6.16 -0.56 -11.75
C ILE A 151 5.51 -0.36 -13.13
N LEU A 152 6.31 -0.10 -14.16
CA LEU A 152 5.82 0.07 -15.53
C LEU A 152 5.07 -1.17 -16.02
N ALA A 153 5.63 -2.36 -15.80
CA ALA A 153 4.99 -3.62 -16.17
C ALA A 153 3.66 -3.81 -15.43
N ALA A 154 3.62 -3.52 -14.13
CA ALA A 154 2.41 -3.62 -13.33
C ALA A 154 1.30 -2.66 -13.81
N VAL A 155 1.65 -1.40 -14.11
CA VAL A 155 0.70 -0.39 -14.62
C VAL A 155 0.16 -0.80 -16.00
N ILE A 156 1.01 -1.29 -16.89
CA ILE A 156 0.57 -1.76 -18.22
C ILE A 156 -0.41 -2.93 -18.06
N LEU A 157 -0.12 -3.87 -17.17
CA LEU A 157 -1.01 -4.99 -16.89
C LEU A 157 -2.36 -4.55 -16.30
N ASP A 158 -2.37 -3.56 -15.41
CA ASP A 158 -3.60 -3.03 -14.82
C ASP A 158 -4.48 -2.35 -15.88
N VAL A 159 -3.88 -1.51 -16.71
CA VAL A 159 -4.60 -0.84 -17.84
C VAL A 159 -5.14 -1.88 -18.82
N TYR A 160 -4.36 -2.92 -19.13
CA TYR A 160 -4.79 -3.98 -20.06
C TYR A 160 -5.96 -4.79 -19.49
N ARG A 161 -5.92 -5.14 -18.22
CA ARG A 161 -7.02 -5.81 -17.50
C ARG A 161 -8.28 -4.95 -17.44
N ALA A 162 -8.15 -3.65 -17.20
CA ALA A 162 -9.26 -2.72 -17.18
C ALA A 162 -9.94 -2.63 -18.55
N ARG A 163 -9.18 -2.60 -19.65
CA ARG A 163 -9.71 -2.60 -21.02
C ARG A 163 -10.43 -3.90 -21.37
N LEU A 164 -9.90 -5.05 -20.98
CA LEU A 164 -10.55 -6.35 -21.21
C LEU A 164 -11.87 -6.47 -20.44
N ALA A 165 -11.95 -5.97 -19.22
CA ALA A 165 -13.17 -5.98 -18.42
C ALA A 165 -14.29 -5.16 -19.10
N THR A 166 -13.98 -3.96 -19.61
CA THR A 166 -14.94 -3.12 -20.33
C THR A 166 -15.38 -3.75 -21.68
N ALA A 167 -14.50 -4.46 -22.36
CA ALA A 167 -14.83 -5.15 -23.59
C ALA A 167 -15.79 -6.34 -23.36
N SER A 168 -15.61 -7.07 -22.25
CA SER A 168 -16.50 -8.20 -21.89
C SER A 168 -17.91 -7.74 -21.48
N GLU A 169 -18.04 -6.60 -20.78
CA GLU A 169 -19.34 -6.01 -20.45
C GLU A 169 -20.13 -5.60 -21.69
N ASN A 170 -19.47 -5.01 -22.68
CA ASN A 170 -20.10 -4.60 -23.92
C ASN A 170 -20.57 -5.80 -24.80
N LEU A 171 -19.93 -6.97 -24.66
CA LEU A 171 -20.34 -8.18 -25.38
C LEU A 171 -21.51 -8.89 -24.69
N SER A 172 -21.66 -8.77 -23.37
CA SER A 172 -22.79 -9.36 -22.63
C SER A 172 -24.08 -8.52 -22.68
N ALA A 173 -23.97 -7.25 -23.10
CA ALA A 173 -25.09 -6.32 -23.22
C ALA A 173 -25.71 -6.31 -24.63
N ARG A 174 -25.18 -7.13 -25.57
CA ARG A 174 -25.74 -7.37 -26.90
C ARG A 174 -26.42 -8.71 -27.00
#